data_816768fd37f8f668f3325cdba2262f7a
#
_entry.id   816768fd37f8f668f3325cdba2262f7a
#
_cell.length_a   1.000
_cell.length_b   1.000
_cell.length_c   1.000
_cell.angle_alpha   90.00
_cell.angle_beta   90.00
_cell.angle_gamma   90.00
#
_symmetry.space_group_name_H-M   'P 1'
#
loop_
_entity.id
_entity.type
_entity.pdbx_description
1 polymer ?
#
loop_
_entity_poly.entity_id
_entity_poly.type
_entity_poly.pdbx_seq_one_letter_code
_entity_poly.pdbx_strand_id
1 'polypeptide(L)'
;VMRADVLLDHIRRAKPLMYEAISRIADAYESPVRTRGVAVERAMARDWAGIEKIAFDYAVAEPLSVAGGVAMIPGDFGWDDIGDFNSVAALLPSANERNIKILGDAESVAYLDSAGDVVVPESGRTIALLGVNDMVVVDTPDALLIAPRARSQEVKSMVAHLDRLGAEDIL
;
A
#
# COMPACT_ATOMS: atom_id res chain seq x y z
N VAL A 1 15.63 -12.25 1.80
CA VAL A 1 15.53 -13.47 2.63
C VAL A 1 16.42 -13.31 3.86
N MET A 2 15.92 -13.66 5.04
CA MET A 2 16.62 -13.47 6.31
C MET A 2 16.25 -14.62 7.27
N ARG A 3 17.15 -15.02 8.15
CA ARG A 3 16.83 -15.95 9.25
C ARG A 3 16.04 -15.20 10.32
N ALA A 4 15.06 -15.86 10.94
CA ALA A 4 14.20 -15.25 11.95
C ALA A 4 14.97 -14.80 13.20
N ASP A 5 15.95 -15.58 13.66
CA ASP A 5 16.79 -15.24 14.81
C ASP A 5 17.64 -13.99 14.56
N VAL A 6 18.16 -13.82 13.34
CA VAL A 6 18.90 -12.63 12.92
C VAL A 6 17.98 -11.39 12.90
N LEU A 7 16.76 -11.53 12.34
CA LEU A 7 15.76 -10.47 12.34
C LEU A 7 15.42 -10.02 13.77
N LEU A 8 15.11 -10.96 14.65
CA LEU A 8 14.75 -10.68 16.05
C LEU A 8 15.90 -10.00 16.81
N ASP A 9 17.15 -10.40 16.55
CA ASP A 9 18.31 -9.73 17.14
C ASP A 9 18.46 -8.28 16.66
N HIS A 10 18.20 -8.01 15.38
CA HIS A 10 18.20 -6.64 14.86
C HIS A 10 17.07 -5.79 15.43
N ILE A 11 15.85 -6.32 15.54
CA ILE A 11 14.73 -5.60 16.19
C ILE A 11 15.07 -5.31 17.65
N ARG A 12 15.62 -6.27 18.38
CA ARG A 12 16.03 -6.11 19.79
C ARG A 12 17.02 -4.98 19.97
N ARG A 13 17.97 -4.81 19.04
CA ARG A 13 18.99 -3.74 19.09
C ARG A 13 18.44 -2.39 18.66
N ALA A 14 17.66 -2.34 17.56
CA ALA A 14 17.17 -1.11 16.97
C ALA A 14 15.92 -0.56 17.68
N LYS A 15 15.04 -1.44 18.15
CA LYS A 15 13.73 -1.14 18.74
C LYS A 15 13.45 -2.01 19.96
N PRO A 16 14.22 -1.84 21.06
CA PRO A 16 14.15 -2.74 22.23
C PRO A 16 12.75 -2.81 22.83
N LEU A 17 12.04 -1.70 22.97
CA LEU A 17 10.67 -1.68 23.51
C LEU A 17 9.68 -2.46 22.64
N MET A 18 9.82 -2.36 21.33
CA MET A 18 9.03 -3.16 20.38
C MET A 18 9.33 -4.64 20.53
N TYR A 19 10.61 -5.01 20.59
CA TYR A 19 11.02 -6.40 20.79
C TYR A 19 10.43 -6.99 22.08
N GLU A 20 10.51 -6.27 23.20
CA GLU A 20 9.95 -6.70 24.48
C GLU A 20 8.44 -6.88 24.43
N ALA A 21 7.72 -5.93 23.81
CA ALA A 21 6.27 -5.99 23.64
C ALA A 21 5.86 -7.21 22.81
N ILE A 22 6.50 -7.42 21.66
CA ILE A 22 6.26 -8.56 20.78
C ILE A 22 6.60 -9.87 21.48
N SER A 23 7.70 -9.93 22.24
CA SER A 23 8.09 -11.12 23.01
C SER A 23 7.03 -11.50 24.05
N ARG A 24 6.51 -10.54 24.82
CA ARG A 24 5.42 -10.80 25.79
C ARG A 24 4.14 -11.28 25.12
N ILE A 25 3.83 -10.77 23.92
CA ILE A 25 2.69 -11.26 23.12
C ILE A 25 2.97 -12.70 22.65
N ALA A 26 4.18 -12.98 22.15
CA ALA A 26 4.57 -14.32 21.72
C ALA A 26 4.50 -15.34 22.88
N ASP A 27 5.00 -14.98 24.06
CA ASP A 27 4.93 -15.83 25.26
C ASP A 27 3.49 -16.19 25.64
N ALA A 28 2.52 -15.31 25.36
CA ALA A 28 1.12 -15.60 25.61
C ALA A 28 0.58 -16.75 24.73
N TYR A 29 1.16 -16.98 23.54
CA TYR A 29 0.82 -18.11 22.68
C TYR A 29 1.32 -19.46 23.24
N GLU A 30 2.31 -19.45 24.10
CA GLU A 30 2.79 -20.66 24.80
C GLU A 30 1.88 -21.06 25.98
N SER A 31 0.88 -20.26 26.32
CA SER A 31 -0.09 -20.56 27.36
C SER A 31 -0.88 -21.84 27.04
N PRO A 32 -1.36 -22.58 28.07
CA PRO A 32 -2.18 -23.78 27.88
C PRO A 32 -3.38 -23.50 26.95
N VAL A 33 -3.72 -24.44 26.08
CA VAL A 33 -4.76 -24.29 25.04
C VAL A 33 -6.07 -23.72 25.60
N ARG A 34 -6.49 -24.14 26.79
CA ARG A 34 -7.74 -23.69 27.43
C ARG A 34 -7.75 -22.19 27.80
N THR A 35 -6.60 -21.60 28.03
CA THR A 35 -6.45 -20.20 28.49
C THR A 35 -5.75 -19.32 27.47
N ARG A 36 -5.22 -19.91 26.40
CA ARG A 36 -4.41 -19.21 25.39
C ARG A 36 -5.14 -18.01 24.78
N GLY A 37 -6.38 -18.16 24.37
CA GLY A 37 -7.16 -17.05 23.76
C GLY A 37 -7.20 -15.83 24.68
N VAL A 38 -7.55 -16.02 25.95
CA VAL A 38 -7.62 -14.94 26.95
C VAL A 38 -6.25 -14.34 27.23
N ALA A 39 -5.20 -15.19 27.28
CA ALA A 39 -3.83 -14.72 27.53
C ALA A 39 -3.32 -13.85 26.37
N VAL A 40 -3.55 -14.28 25.13
CA VAL A 40 -3.17 -13.53 23.91
C VAL A 40 -3.95 -12.22 23.83
N GLU A 41 -5.28 -12.23 24.02
CA GLU A 41 -6.11 -11.02 24.00
C GLU A 41 -5.63 -9.98 25.03
N ARG A 42 -5.32 -10.41 26.25
CA ARG A 42 -4.77 -9.54 27.30
C ARG A 42 -3.39 -8.98 26.94
N ALA A 43 -2.51 -9.82 26.38
CA ALA A 43 -1.18 -9.39 25.95
C ALA A 43 -1.28 -8.37 24.79
N MET A 44 -2.13 -8.64 23.81
CA MET A 44 -2.39 -7.70 22.70
C MET A 44 -2.94 -6.36 23.21
N ALA A 45 -3.96 -6.36 24.04
CA ALA A 45 -4.56 -5.13 24.58
C ALA A 45 -3.55 -4.30 25.39
N ARG A 46 -2.66 -4.96 26.13
CA ARG A 46 -1.65 -4.28 26.97
C ARG A 46 -0.46 -3.76 26.18
N ASP A 47 0.07 -4.58 25.26
CA ASP A 47 1.40 -4.37 24.69
C ASP A 47 1.33 -3.83 23.24
N TRP A 48 0.33 -4.24 22.42
CA TRP A 48 0.27 -3.86 21.01
C TRP A 48 0.03 -2.36 20.78
N ALA A 49 -0.87 -1.77 21.56
CA ALA A 49 -1.22 -0.36 21.42
C ALA A 49 -0.05 0.62 21.69
N GLY A 50 0.96 0.16 22.44
CA GLY A 50 2.16 0.94 22.76
C GLY A 50 3.32 0.74 21.78
N ILE A 51 3.19 -0.14 20.80
CA ILE A 51 4.24 -0.37 19.80
C ILE A 51 4.25 0.79 18.79
N GLU A 52 5.43 1.33 18.53
CA GLU A 52 5.65 2.33 17.49
C GLU A 52 5.20 1.79 16.13
N LYS A 53 4.30 2.53 15.46
CA LYS A 53 3.85 2.20 14.11
C LYS A 53 4.92 2.62 13.09
N ILE A 54 5.78 1.71 12.70
CA ILE A 54 6.89 1.93 11.78
C ILE A 54 6.99 0.79 10.77
N ALA A 55 7.28 1.11 9.52
CA ALA A 55 7.54 0.10 8.50
C ALA A 55 8.83 -0.67 8.79
N PHE A 56 8.86 -1.95 8.42
CA PHE A 56 10.03 -2.82 8.55
C PHE A 56 11.28 -2.22 7.89
N ASP A 57 11.10 -1.59 6.74
CA ASP A 57 12.20 -0.97 5.99
C ASP A 57 12.93 0.07 6.85
N TYR A 58 12.20 0.99 7.47
CA TYR A 58 12.76 2.02 8.35
C TYR A 58 13.26 1.48 9.69
N ALA A 59 12.58 0.45 10.23
CA ALA A 59 12.95 -0.10 11.53
C ALA A 59 14.21 -0.98 11.49
N VAL A 60 14.41 -1.71 10.38
CA VAL A 60 15.43 -2.76 10.28
C VAL A 60 16.23 -2.66 8.99
N ALA A 61 15.59 -2.65 7.81
CA ALA A 61 16.29 -2.86 6.55
C ALA A 61 17.25 -1.72 6.22
N GLU A 62 16.84 -0.46 6.32
CA GLU A 62 17.69 0.71 6.08
C GLU A 62 18.86 0.80 7.05
N PRO A 63 18.66 0.75 8.38
CA PRO A 63 19.78 0.78 9.32
C PRO A 63 20.75 -0.37 9.12
N LEU A 64 20.25 -1.56 8.81
CA LEU A 64 21.07 -2.73 8.55
C LEU A 64 21.85 -2.59 7.24
N SER A 65 21.26 -2.00 6.22
CA SER A 65 21.93 -1.71 4.92
C SER A 65 23.08 -0.74 5.13
N VAL A 66 22.87 0.34 5.87
CA VAL A 66 23.95 1.31 6.21
C VAL A 66 25.09 0.63 6.99
N ALA A 67 24.77 -0.34 7.85
CA ALA A 67 25.76 -1.14 8.59
C ALA A 67 26.44 -2.23 7.74
N GLY A 68 26.11 -2.36 6.45
CA GLY A 68 26.69 -3.37 5.55
C GLY A 68 26.16 -4.78 5.78
N GLY A 69 25.05 -4.93 6.47
CA GLY A 69 24.41 -6.22 6.80
C GLY A 69 23.40 -6.71 5.74
N VAL A 70 23.22 -6.00 4.64
CA VAL A 70 22.30 -6.37 3.55
C VAL A 70 23.11 -6.68 2.28
N ALA A 71 22.80 -7.81 1.66
CA ALA A 71 23.32 -8.16 0.34
C ALA A 71 22.19 -8.10 -0.69
N MET A 72 22.46 -7.57 -1.88
CA MET A 72 21.54 -7.52 -2.99
C MET A 72 22.00 -8.48 -4.09
N ILE A 73 21.05 -9.26 -4.60
CA ILE A 73 21.26 -10.07 -5.81
C ILE A 73 20.40 -9.45 -6.90
N PRO A 74 21.00 -8.89 -7.97
CA PRO A 74 20.25 -8.39 -9.10
C PRO A 74 19.45 -9.52 -9.77
N GLY A 75 18.20 -9.25 -10.11
CA GLY A 75 17.34 -10.21 -10.81
C GLY A 75 16.43 -9.49 -11.78
N ASP A 76 16.34 -9.99 -13.01
CA ASP A 76 15.38 -9.55 -14.00
C ASP A 76 14.35 -10.66 -14.20
N PHE A 77 13.25 -10.59 -13.46
CA PHE A 77 12.18 -11.59 -13.46
C PHE A 77 10.79 -10.96 -13.60
N GLY A 78 10.75 -9.71 -14.11
CA GLY A 78 9.49 -9.02 -14.40
C GLY A 78 8.64 -8.71 -13.16
N TRP A 79 9.27 -8.56 -11.97
CA TRP A 79 8.55 -8.18 -10.77
C TRP A 79 8.20 -6.68 -10.77
N ASP A 80 6.96 -6.34 -10.46
CA ASP A 80 6.49 -4.97 -10.25
C ASP A 80 5.75 -4.90 -8.92
N ASP A 81 6.00 -3.84 -8.17
CA ASP A 81 5.23 -3.53 -6.96
C ASP A 81 3.97 -2.76 -7.37
N ILE A 82 2.84 -3.46 -7.44
CA ILE A 82 1.55 -2.86 -7.82
C ILE A 82 1.08 -1.94 -6.68
N GLY A 83 1.75 -0.80 -6.55
CA GLY A 83 1.51 0.19 -5.50
C GLY A 83 0.71 1.41 -5.95
N ASP A 84 0.47 1.56 -7.25
CA ASP A 84 -0.24 2.70 -7.82
C ASP A 84 -1.03 2.35 -9.09
N PHE A 85 -1.87 3.28 -9.56
CA PHE A 85 -2.70 3.08 -10.75
C PHE A 85 -1.89 2.92 -12.04
N ASN A 86 -0.67 3.43 -12.12
CA ASN A 86 0.16 3.24 -13.30
C ASN A 86 0.69 1.80 -13.39
N SER A 87 1.09 1.21 -12.27
CA SER A 87 1.47 -0.20 -12.19
C SER A 87 0.29 -1.13 -12.49
N VAL A 88 -0.90 -0.82 -11.97
CA VAL A 88 -2.14 -1.55 -12.33
C VAL A 88 -2.38 -1.48 -13.84
N ALA A 89 -2.26 -0.30 -14.43
CA ALA A 89 -2.47 -0.10 -15.87
C ALA A 89 -1.53 -0.92 -16.76
N ALA A 90 -0.30 -1.19 -16.30
CA ALA A 90 0.65 -2.03 -17.04
C ALA A 90 0.15 -3.48 -17.21
N LEU A 91 -0.70 -3.97 -16.29
CA LEU A 91 -1.28 -5.30 -16.32
C LEU A 91 -2.58 -5.39 -17.10
N LEU A 92 -3.25 -4.26 -17.36
CA LEU A 92 -4.53 -4.23 -18.04
C LEU A 92 -4.35 -4.26 -19.57
N PRO A 93 -5.24 -4.95 -20.30
CA PRO A 93 -5.31 -4.81 -21.75
C PRO A 93 -5.70 -3.38 -22.13
N SER A 94 -5.28 -2.93 -23.29
CA SER A 94 -5.74 -1.65 -23.85
C SER A 94 -7.16 -1.77 -24.35
N ALA A 95 -8.00 -0.81 -24.01
CA ALA A 95 -9.36 -0.73 -24.51
C ALA A 95 -9.39 -0.26 -25.99
N ASN A 96 -8.33 0.38 -26.45
CA ASN A 96 -8.19 0.87 -27.83
C ASN A 96 -6.72 0.95 -28.27
N GLU A 97 -6.49 1.34 -29.54
CA GLU A 97 -5.17 1.53 -30.13
C GLU A 97 -4.38 2.70 -29.52
N ARG A 98 -5.04 3.62 -28.82
CA ARG A 98 -4.44 4.77 -28.13
C ARG A 98 -4.04 4.46 -26.67
N ASN A 99 -4.03 3.18 -26.30
CA ASN A 99 -3.57 2.69 -24.99
C ASN A 99 -4.37 3.23 -23.78
N ILE A 100 -5.69 3.44 -23.94
CA ILE A 100 -6.57 3.71 -22.81
C ILE A 100 -6.79 2.39 -22.06
N LYS A 101 -6.68 2.42 -20.74
CA LYS A 101 -6.87 1.30 -19.83
C LYS A 101 -8.12 1.54 -18.99
N ILE A 102 -9.02 0.59 -18.93
CA ILE A 102 -10.24 0.69 -18.13
C ILE A 102 -10.27 -0.49 -17.16
N LEU A 103 -10.38 -0.18 -15.88
CA LEU A 103 -10.56 -1.16 -14.81
C LEU A 103 -12.01 -1.05 -14.31
N GLY A 104 -12.89 -1.89 -14.81
CA GLY A 104 -14.31 -1.90 -14.48
C GLY A 104 -15.19 -1.88 -15.73
N ASP A 105 -16.35 -1.21 -15.65
CA ASP A 105 -17.33 -1.12 -16.74
C ASP A 105 -16.87 -0.20 -17.86
N ALA A 106 -16.39 -0.77 -18.95
CA ALA A 106 -15.96 -0.02 -20.12
C ALA A 106 -17.11 0.71 -20.87
N GLU A 107 -18.37 0.27 -20.71
CA GLU A 107 -19.52 0.88 -21.37
C GLU A 107 -19.85 2.25 -20.78
N SER A 108 -19.43 2.49 -19.53
CA SER A 108 -19.58 3.78 -18.87
C SER A 108 -18.52 4.81 -19.27
N VAL A 109 -17.52 4.45 -20.10
CA VAL A 109 -16.40 5.33 -20.49
C VAL A 109 -16.46 5.69 -21.96
N ALA A 110 -16.66 6.98 -22.25
CA ALA A 110 -16.57 7.55 -23.59
C ALA A 110 -15.28 8.37 -23.73
N TYR A 111 -14.58 8.25 -24.85
CA TYR A 111 -13.35 9.00 -25.12
C TYR A 111 -13.24 9.47 -26.56
N LEU A 112 -12.78 10.71 -26.73
CA LEU A 112 -12.50 11.33 -28.02
C LEU A 112 -11.17 12.09 -27.93
N ASP A 113 -10.26 11.83 -28.88
CA ASP A 113 -8.92 12.43 -28.95
C ASP A 113 -8.08 12.28 -27.66
N SER A 114 -8.32 11.20 -26.91
CA SER A 114 -7.65 10.88 -25.64
C SER A 114 -6.73 9.67 -25.82
N ALA A 115 -5.63 9.62 -25.07
CA ALA A 115 -4.65 8.53 -25.15
C ALA A 115 -3.91 8.30 -23.83
N GLY A 116 -3.54 7.06 -23.56
CA GLY A 116 -2.71 6.69 -22.40
C GLY A 116 -3.41 6.80 -21.05
N ASP A 117 -4.69 7.07 -21.02
CA ASP A 117 -5.43 7.26 -19.77
C ASP A 117 -5.71 5.93 -19.06
N VAL A 118 -5.82 6.00 -17.74
CA VAL A 118 -6.27 4.91 -16.87
C VAL A 118 -7.56 5.35 -16.21
N VAL A 119 -8.64 4.60 -16.42
CA VAL A 119 -9.97 4.95 -15.94
C VAL A 119 -10.53 3.84 -15.06
N VAL A 120 -11.04 4.20 -13.88
CA VAL A 120 -11.70 3.31 -12.94
C VAL A 120 -13.11 3.85 -12.68
N PRO A 121 -14.14 3.37 -13.40
CA PRO A 121 -15.51 3.88 -13.34
C PRO A 121 -16.35 3.04 -12.35
N GLU A 122 -16.30 3.34 -11.06
CA GLU A 122 -17.05 2.57 -10.04
C GLU A 122 -18.32 3.26 -9.53
N SER A 123 -18.52 4.54 -9.84
CA SER A 123 -19.71 5.27 -9.34
C SER A 123 -20.99 5.02 -10.16
N GLY A 124 -20.88 4.38 -11.32
CA GLY A 124 -21.98 4.18 -12.26
C GLY A 124 -22.31 5.41 -13.12
N ARG A 125 -21.54 6.49 -13.02
CA ARG A 125 -21.65 7.67 -13.92
C ARG A 125 -20.95 7.41 -15.25
N THR A 126 -21.43 8.06 -16.30
CA THR A 126 -20.67 8.12 -17.55
C THR A 126 -19.47 9.05 -17.39
N ILE A 127 -18.28 8.53 -17.69
CA ILE A 127 -17.03 9.31 -17.74
C ILE A 127 -16.73 9.64 -19.20
N ALA A 128 -16.66 10.91 -19.55
CA ALA A 128 -16.34 11.38 -20.88
C ALA A 128 -14.96 12.06 -20.90
N LEU A 129 -14.03 11.51 -21.68
CA LEU A 129 -12.67 12.03 -21.86
C LEU A 129 -12.58 12.72 -23.23
N LEU A 130 -12.20 13.99 -23.26
CA LEU A 130 -12.05 14.76 -24.49
C LEU A 130 -10.68 15.44 -24.52
N GLY A 131 -9.80 14.99 -25.44
CA GLY A 131 -8.51 15.63 -25.68
C GLY A 131 -7.52 15.54 -24.49
N VAL A 132 -7.75 14.65 -23.52
CA VAL A 132 -6.86 14.43 -22.38
C VAL A 132 -5.92 13.26 -22.65
N ASN A 133 -4.70 13.31 -22.08
CA ASN A 133 -3.72 12.27 -22.29
C ASN A 133 -2.96 11.97 -21.00
N ASP A 134 -2.60 10.70 -20.82
CA ASP A 134 -1.80 10.20 -19.70
C ASP A 134 -2.38 10.59 -18.32
N MET A 135 -3.69 10.52 -18.19
CA MET A 135 -4.39 10.80 -16.94
C MET A 135 -4.78 9.51 -16.23
N VAL A 136 -4.88 9.60 -14.91
CA VAL A 136 -5.58 8.65 -14.04
C VAL A 136 -6.88 9.31 -13.63
N VAL A 137 -8.00 8.64 -13.89
CA VAL A 137 -9.35 9.05 -13.49
C VAL A 137 -9.97 7.92 -12.69
N VAL A 138 -10.17 8.12 -11.39
CA VAL A 138 -10.80 7.13 -10.51
C VAL A 138 -12.07 7.75 -9.95
N ASP A 139 -13.20 7.19 -10.32
CA ASP A 139 -14.52 7.68 -9.96
C ASP A 139 -15.23 6.64 -9.08
N THR A 140 -15.23 6.89 -7.79
CA THR A 140 -15.94 6.11 -6.76
C THR A 140 -17.23 6.80 -6.36
N PRO A 141 -18.17 6.14 -5.64
CA PRO A 141 -19.41 6.78 -5.19
C PRO A 141 -19.20 8.01 -4.30
N ASP A 142 -18.10 8.09 -3.59
CA ASP A 142 -17.76 9.10 -2.58
C ASP A 142 -16.75 10.15 -3.08
N ALA A 143 -15.90 9.81 -4.06
CA ALA A 143 -14.85 10.71 -4.51
C ALA A 143 -14.52 10.56 -6.01
N LEU A 144 -13.99 11.62 -6.61
CA LEU A 144 -13.41 11.61 -7.95
C LEU A 144 -11.95 12.08 -7.88
N LEU A 145 -11.03 11.19 -8.21
CA LEU A 145 -9.62 11.53 -8.38
C LEU A 145 -9.31 11.74 -9.85
N ILE A 146 -8.65 12.86 -10.16
CA ILE A 146 -8.07 13.13 -11.48
C ILE A 146 -6.62 13.57 -11.28
N ALA A 147 -5.67 12.85 -11.88
CA ALA A 147 -4.25 13.15 -11.74
C ALA A 147 -3.48 12.73 -13.00
N PRO A 148 -2.36 13.39 -13.34
CA PRO A 148 -1.43 12.87 -14.35
C PRO A 148 -0.87 11.50 -13.91
N ARG A 149 -0.75 10.55 -14.83
CA ARG A 149 -0.18 9.21 -14.56
C ARG A 149 1.21 9.28 -13.92
N ALA A 150 2.03 10.23 -14.37
CA ALA A 150 3.37 10.45 -13.82
C ALA A 150 3.36 10.81 -12.32
N ARG A 151 2.19 11.20 -11.77
CA ARG A 151 2.01 11.57 -10.36
C ARG A 151 1.19 10.57 -9.55
N SER A 152 0.92 9.39 -10.08
CA SER A 152 0.08 8.37 -9.41
C SER A 152 0.57 7.98 -8.01
N GLN A 153 1.89 8.02 -7.77
CA GLN A 153 2.47 7.74 -6.44
C GLN A 153 2.21 8.85 -5.40
N GLU A 154 1.85 10.06 -5.85
CA GLU A 154 1.57 11.19 -4.96
C GLU A 154 0.15 11.17 -4.37
N VAL A 155 -0.69 10.21 -4.73
CA VAL A 155 -2.07 10.06 -4.21
C VAL A 155 -2.08 10.00 -2.67
N LYS A 156 -1.08 9.36 -2.05
CA LYS A 156 -0.92 9.37 -0.59
C LYS A 156 -0.84 10.78 0.01
N SER A 157 -0.19 11.70 -0.70
CA SER A 157 -0.08 13.10 -0.26
C SER A 157 -1.41 13.84 -0.37
N MET A 158 -2.23 13.49 -1.38
CA MET A 158 -3.59 14.02 -1.52
C MET A 158 -4.50 13.51 -0.40
N VAL A 159 -4.46 12.21 -0.08
CA VAL A 159 -5.20 11.61 1.05
C VAL A 159 -4.84 12.33 2.35
N ALA A 160 -3.54 12.50 2.65
CA ALA A 160 -3.09 13.23 3.85
C ALA A 160 -3.48 14.72 3.83
N HIS A 161 -3.70 15.31 2.65
CA HIS A 161 -4.19 16.68 2.51
C HIS A 161 -5.68 16.77 2.84
N LEU A 162 -6.48 15.83 2.33
CA LEU A 162 -7.92 15.75 2.60
C LEU A 162 -8.21 15.48 4.08
N ASP A 163 -7.44 14.60 4.72
CA ASP A 163 -7.52 14.34 6.16
C ASP A 163 -7.34 15.66 6.97
N ARG A 164 -6.34 16.45 6.62
CA ARG A 164 -6.13 17.78 7.27
C ARG A 164 -7.26 18.79 7.03
N LEU A 165 -8.01 18.63 5.96
CA LEU A 165 -9.18 19.46 5.66
C LEU A 165 -10.45 18.97 6.35
N GLY A 166 -10.38 17.83 7.08
CA GLY A 166 -11.52 17.25 7.79
C GLY A 166 -12.51 16.54 6.85
N ALA A 167 -12.05 16.06 5.71
CA ALA A 167 -12.86 15.30 4.76
C ALA A 167 -12.93 13.81 5.18
N GLU A 168 -13.35 13.53 6.43
CA GLU A 168 -13.35 12.19 7.03
C GLU A 168 -14.29 11.21 6.32
N ASP A 169 -15.32 11.70 5.64
CA ASP A 169 -16.33 10.86 4.96
C ASP A 169 -15.80 10.19 3.68
N ILE A 170 -14.59 10.56 3.22
CA ILE A 170 -13.98 10.04 1.98
C ILE A 170 -12.59 9.41 2.19
N LEU A 171 -12.23 9.10 3.44
CA LEU A 171 -10.91 8.56 3.81
C LEU A 171 -11.00 7.15 4.39
#